data_c5c61eec45a82e725b553a8c1f03b049
#
_entry.id   c5c61eec45a82e725b553a8c1f03b049
#
_cell.length_a   1.000
_cell.length_b   1.000
_cell.length_c   1.000
_cell.angle_alpha   90.00
_cell.angle_beta   90.00
_cell.angle_gamma   90.00
#
_symmetry.space_group_name_H-M   'P 1'
#
loop_
_entity.id
_entity.type
_entity.pdbx_description
1 polymer ?
#
loop_
_entity_poly.entity_id
_entity_poly.type
_entity_poly.pdbx_seq_one_letter_code
_entity_poly.pdbx_strand_id
1 'polypeptide(L)'
;MSHYTDEVDGPGQLTLSGEGDLRTIDSTFNVELISFPGGSLARSPNISTALKKRAAQIKLLLMDVDGTMTDGSVTLLSQTDGSALEIKTFDAHDGQGLTLAQTAGLRTGCITGRESAALLRRAHEMKMEFIYMKQPLKMPAYEEILRKAGLSDSAVAYIGDDLPDIPLMQRAGLAVAVGDAVPEVKAAADYTTKALAGHGAVREAIELILKSKGLWDTMIDKARA
;
A
#
# COMPACT_ATOMS: atom_id res chain seq x y z
N MET A 1 9.36 -55.20 2.73
CA MET A 1 9.71 -55.27 1.30
C MET A 1 8.42 -55.31 0.51
N SER A 2 8.04 -54.19 -0.06
CA SER A 2 6.95 -54.10 -1.02
C SER A 2 7.32 -52.95 -1.97
N HIS A 3 7.66 -53.34 -3.19
CA HIS A 3 8.00 -52.43 -4.27
C HIS A 3 6.70 -51.86 -4.85
N TYR A 4 6.60 -50.55 -4.91
CA TYR A 4 5.59 -49.83 -5.72
C TYR A 4 6.33 -49.29 -6.94
N THR A 5 5.95 -49.73 -8.12
CA THR A 5 6.40 -49.20 -9.41
C THR A 5 5.27 -48.33 -9.93
N ASP A 6 5.51 -47.03 -10.06
CA ASP A 6 4.61 -46.11 -10.76
C ASP A 6 4.89 -46.18 -12.27
N GLU A 7 3.95 -46.73 -13.02
CA GLU A 7 3.85 -46.52 -14.47
C GLU A 7 3.10 -45.24 -14.74
N VAL A 8 3.71 -44.34 -15.53
CA VAL A 8 3.10 -43.09 -15.99
C VAL A 8 2.50 -43.36 -17.38
N ASP A 9 1.20 -43.45 -17.47
CA ASP A 9 0.48 -43.44 -18.74
C ASP A 9 0.01 -42.04 -19.12
N GLY A 10 0.06 -41.77 -20.43
CA GLY A 10 -0.10 -40.48 -21.06
C GLY A 10 -1.53 -39.92 -21.08
N PRO A 11 -1.80 -38.81 -21.83
CA PRO A 11 -2.94 -37.91 -21.63
C PRO A 11 -4.28 -38.55 -22.00
N GLY A 12 -5.07 -38.84 -20.99
CA GLY A 12 -6.44 -39.35 -21.12
C GLY A 12 -7.41 -38.26 -21.55
N GLN A 13 -7.94 -38.46 -22.73
CA GLN A 13 -9.08 -37.70 -23.30
C GLN A 13 -10.36 -38.07 -22.53
N LEU A 14 -10.97 -37.11 -21.83
CA LEU A 14 -12.29 -37.26 -21.21
C LEU A 14 -13.37 -37.19 -22.31
N THR A 15 -13.87 -38.33 -22.73
CA THR A 15 -15.09 -38.41 -23.52
C THR A 15 -16.30 -38.49 -22.60
N LEU A 16 -17.10 -37.43 -22.57
CA LEU A 16 -18.42 -37.42 -21.95
C LEU A 16 -19.40 -38.06 -22.95
N SER A 17 -19.75 -39.32 -22.76
CA SER A 17 -20.91 -39.97 -23.40
C SER A 17 -22.08 -39.85 -22.43
N GLY A 18 -23.06 -39.01 -22.78
CA GLY A 18 -24.35 -38.90 -22.12
C GLY A 18 -25.32 -38.30 -23.10
N GLU A 19 -26.10 -39.15 -23.77
CA GLU A 19 -27.28 -38.75 -24.50
C GLU A 19 -28.30 -38.21 -23.49
N GLY A 20 -28.50 -36.90 -23.48
CA GLY A 20 -29.52 -36.20 -22.73
C GLY A 20 -30.18 -35.15 -23.61
N ASP A 21 -31.44 -35.43 -23.89
CA ASP A 21 -32.46 -34.72 -24.66
C ASP A 21 -32.28 -33.18 -24.66
N LEU A 22 -31.95 -32.62 -25.81
CA LEU A 22 -31.91 -31.17 -26.04
C LEU A 22 -33.36 -30.68 -26.11
N ARG A 23 -33.93 -30.36 -24.94
CA ARG A 23 -35.14 -29.54 -24.90
C ARG A 23 -34.74 -28.09 -25.15
N THR A 24 -35.32 -27.56 -26.20
CA THR A 24 -35.33 -26.17 -26.62
C THR A 24 -35.37 -25.23 -25.45
N ILE A 25 -34.28 -24.50 -25.18
CA ILE A 25 -34.29 -23.39 -24.25
C ILE A 25 -34.96 -22.22 -24.94
N ASP A 26 -36.18 -21.92 -24.51
CA ASP A 26 -36.98 -20.80 -24.96
C ASP A 26 -36.24 -19.48 -24.71
N SER A 27 -36.10 -18.68 -25.77
CA SER A 27 -35.31 -17.44 -25.81
C SER A 27 -36.06 -16.24 -25.21
N THR A 28 -36.67 -16.41 -24.05
CA THR A 28 -37.27 -15.31 -23.30
C THR A 28 -36.63 -15.14 -21.93
N PHE A 29 -35.31 -14.93 -21.91
CA PHE A 29 -34.72 -14.23 -20.77
C PHE A 29 -35.00 -12.74 -20.95
N ASN A 30 -36.11 -12.29 -20.38
CA ASN A 30 -36.27 -10.89 -20.02
C ASN A 30 -35.21 -10.53 -19.02
N VAL A 31 -34.10 -9.95 -19.49
CA VAL A 31 -33.19 -9.23 -18.60
C VAL A 31 -33.93 -7.97 -18.16
N GLU A 32 -34.68 -8.07 -17.07
CA GLU A 32 -35.06 -6.86 -16.37
C GLU A 32 -33.77 -6.13 -16.01
N LEU A 33 -33.48 -5.05 -16.72
CA LEU A 33 -32.52 -4.05 -16.31
C LEU A 33 -32.99 -3.55 -14.96
N ILE A 34 -32.41 -4.12 -13.88
CA ILE A 34 -32.54 -3.57 -12.55
C ILE A 34 -31.89 -2.19 -12.64
N SER A 35 -32.73 -1.20 -12.90
CA SER A 35 -32.38 0.21 -12.74
C SER A 35 -32.02 0.40 -11.28
N PHE A 36 -30.72 0.42 -10.96
CA PHE A 36 -30.27 0.90 -9.67
C PHE A 36 -30.63 2.39 -9.62
N PRO A 37 -31.55 2.80 -8.73
CA PRO A 37 -31.86 4.21 -8.56
C PRO A 37 -30.55 4.88 -8.14
N GLY A 38 -30.18 5.94 -8.87
CA GLY A 38 -28.98 6.73 -8.79
C GLY A 38 -28.17 6.55 -7.53
N GLY A 39 -27.13 5.70 -7.62
CA GLY A 39 -26.13 5.60 -6.58
C GLY A 39 -25.49 6.97 -6.43
N SER A 40 -25.92 7.72 -5.44
CA SER A 40 -25.17 8.84 -4.90
C SER A 40 -23.74 8.33 -4.76
N LEU A 41 -22.80 8.88 -5.54
CA LEU A 41 -21.37 8.69 -5.33
C LEU A 41 -21.17 8.81 -3.83
N ALA A 42 -20.79 7.70 -3.17
CA ALA A 42 -20.61 7.67 -1.74
C ALA A 42 -19.75 8.88 -1.37
N ARG A 43 -20.35 9.85 -0.67
CA ARG A 43 -19.60 11.01 -0.21
C ARG A 43 -18.46 10.47 0.59
N SER A 44 -17.25 10.70 0.09
CA SER A 44 -16.01 10.39 0.84
C SER A 44 -16.21 10.90 2.26
N PRO A 45 -15.82 10.15 3.30
CA PRO A 45 -16.00 10.57 4.69
C PRO A 45 -15.51 12.02 4.79
N ASN A 46 -16.29 12.86 5.46
CA ASN A 46 -16.09 14.32 5.48
C ASN A 46 -14.73 14.61 6.13
N ILE A 47 -13.66 14.62 5.31
CA ILE A 47 -12.33 15.02 5.76
C ILE A 47 -12.43 16.46 6.23
N SER A 48 -12.09 16.73 7.50
CA SER A 48 -12.21 18.04 8.08
C SER A 48 -11.41 19.09 7.30
N THR A 49 -11.89 20.31 7.26
CA THR A 49 -11.17 21.43 6.59
C THR A 49 -9.77 21.62 7.19
N ALA A 50 -9.61 21.40 8.50
CA ALA A 50 -8.32 21.48 9.17
C ALA A 50 -7.34 20.40 8.66
N LEU A 51 -7.80 19.16 8.51
CA LEU A 51 -6.99 18.06 7.98
C LEU A 51 -6.56 18.33 6.53
N LYS A 52 -7.50 18.79 5.67
CA LYS A 52 -7.17 19.18 4.29
C LYS A 52 -6.12 20.28 4.23
N LYS A 53 -6.24 21.30 5.08
CA LYS A 53 -5.26 22.40 5.14
C LYS A 53 -3.86 21.89 5.52
N ARG A 54 -3.76 20.98 6.50
CA ARG A 54 -2.49 20.36 6.87
C ARG A 54 -1.94 19.49 5.74
N ALA A 55 -2.73 18.60 5.17
CA ALA A 55 -2.34 17.73 4.07
C ALA A 55 -1.87 18.52 2.83
N ALA A 56 -2.46 19.68 2.54
CA ALA A 56 -2.04 20.54 1.44
C ALA A 56 -0.63 21.13 1.61
N GLN A 57 -0.11 21.22 2.83
CA GLN A 57 1.22 21.77 3.12
C GLN A 57 2.35 20.74 3.02
N ILE A 58 2.03 19.45 2.94
CA ILE A 58 3.00 18.36 2.95
C ILE A 58 3.87 18.39 1.68
N LYS A 59 5.17 18.33 1.86
CA LYS A 59 6.19 18.30 0.79
C LYS A 59 6.97 16.98 0.78
N LEU A 60 6.96 16.24 1.89
CA LEU A 60 7.64 14.97 2.05
C LEU A 60 6.71 13.99 2.77
N LEU A 61 6.54 12.79 2.21
CA LEU A 61 5.90 11.66 2.86
C LEU A 61 6.97 10.67 3.30
N LEU A 62 7.12 10.46 4.58
CA LEU A 62 7.92 9.39 5.18
C LEU A 62 7.00 8.27 5.67
N MET A 63 7.51 7.04 5.63
CA MET A 63 6.74 5.86 6.00
C MET A 63 7.59 4.80 6.67
N ASP A 64 6.97 4.00 7.53
CA ASP A 64 7.52 2.71 7.91
C ASP A 64 7.39 1.71 6.74
N VAL A 65 7.88 0.51 6.93
CA VAL A 65 7.90 -0.52 5.89
C VAL A 65 7.10 -1.75 6.28
N ASP A 66 7.53 -2.44 7.35
CA ASP A 66 6.92 -3.70 7.80
C ASP A 66 5.64 -3.39 8.58
N GLY A 67 4.47 -3.72 8.02
CA GLY A 67 3.18 -3.32 8.58
C GLY A 67 2.66 -1.97 8.04
N THR A 68 3.36 -1.35 7.09
CA THR A 68 2.91 -0.12 6.41
C THR A 68 2.94 -0.29 4.88
N MET A 69 4.13 -0.47 4.29
CA MET A 69 4.29 -0.77 2.86
C MET A 69 4.04 -2.25 2.53
N THR A 70 4.20 -3.11 3.52
CA THR A 70 3.88 -4.55 3.49
C THR A 70 2.78 -4.83 4.50
N ASP A 71 2.21 -6.03 4.47
CA ASP A 71 1.21 -6.53 5.44
C ASP A 71 1.80 -6.88 6.82
N GLY A 72 3.09 -6.61 7.05
CA GLY A 72 3.79 -6.94 8.29
C GLY A 72 4.26 -8.40 8.40
N SER A 73 3.89 -9.27 7.45
CA SER A 73 4.33 -10.67 7.44
C SER A 73 5.84 -10.79 7.22
N VAL A 74 6.49 -11.67 8.00
CA VAL A 74 7.90 -12.02 7.84
C VAL A 74 7.98 -13.43 7.24
N THR A 75 8.28 -13.49 5.94
CA THR A 75 8.42 -14.76 5.22
C THR A 75 9.89 -15.05 4.98
N LEU A 76 10.37 -16.21 5.46
CA LEU A 76 11.75 -16.66 5.31
C LEU A 76 11.76 -17.99 4.58
N LEU A 77 12.55 -18.08 3.51
CA LEU A 77 12.83 -19.32 2.79
C LEU A 77 14.20 -19.86 3.23
N SER A 78 14.20 -20.95 4.00
CA SER A 78 15.44 -21.62 4.44
C SER A 78 16.16 -22.24 3.25
N GLN A 79 17.49 -22.07 3.21
CA GLN A 79 18.36 -22.66 2.20
C GLN A 79 19.13 -23.85 2.77
N THR A 80 19.68 -24.69 1.88
CA THR A 80 20.44 -25.89 2.25
C THR A 80 21.74 -25.60 2.98
N ASP A 81 22.29 -24.40 2.82
CA ASP A 81 23.50 -23.92 3.50
C ASP A 81 23.23 -23.32 4.89
N GLY A 82 21.98 -23.36 5.37
CA GLY A 82 21.55 -22.79 6.65
C GLY A 82 21.24 -21.30 6.61
N SER A 83 21.41 -20.63 5.47
CA SER A 83 20.97 -19.25 5.28
C SER A 83 19.46 -19.19 5.05
N ALA A 84 18.89 -17.97 5.09
CA ALA A 84 17.50 -17.74 4.75
C ALA A 84 17.37 -16.54 3.81
N LEU A 85 16.51 -16.69 2.81
CA LEU A 85 16.08 -15.57 1.95
C LEU A 85 14.81 -14.96 2.53
N GLU A 86 14.80 -13.62 2.67
CA GLU A 86 13.60 -12.86 2.99
C GLU A 86 12.75 -12.66 1.73
N ILE A 87 11.46 -12.89 1.86
CA ILE A 87 10.47 -12.58 0.82
C ILE A 87 9.59 -11.45 1.35
N LYS A 88 9.48 -10.35 0.62
CA LYS A 88 8.56 -9.24 0.90
C LYS A 88 7.59 -9.03 -0.25
N THR A 89 6.33 -8.87 0.08
CA THR A 89 5.26 -8.54 -0.87
C THR A 89 4.91 -7.06 -0.73
N PHE A 90 4.86 -6.36 -1.86
CA PHE A 90 4.46 -4.95 -1.94
C PHE A 90 3.23 -4.81 -2.84
N ASP A 91 2.32 -3.95 -2.47
CA ASP A 91 1.12 -3.67 -3.25
C ASP A 91 1.44 -2.85 -4.51
N ALA A 92 0.81 -3.23 -5.63
CA ALA A 92 0.99 -2.53 -6.91
C ALA A 92 0.33 -1.14 -6.91
N HIS A 93 -0.81 -0.97 -6.21
CA HIS A 93 -1.48 0.32 -6.11
C HIS A 93 -0.68 1.30 -5.26
N ASP A 94 -0.01 0.84 -4.19
CA ASP A 94 0.91 1.65 -3.40
C ASP A 94 2.09 2.11 -4.26
N GLY A 95 2.65 1.20 -5.08
CA GLY A 95 3.70 1.52 -6.05
C GLY A 95 3.26 2.58 -7.06
N GLN A 96 2.06 2.45 -7.61
CA GLN A 96 1.49 3.46 -8.50
C GLN A 96 1.24 4.80 -7.77
N GLY A 97 0.81 4.73 -6.50
CA GLY A 97 0.67 5.92 -5.65
C GLY A 97 1.98 6.68 -5.51
N LEU A 98 3.07 5.98 -5.22
CA LEU A 98 4.42 6.57 -5.12
C LEU A 98 4.88 7.21 -6.44
N THR A 99 4.56 6.59 -7.58
CA THR A 99 4.82 7.17 -8.90
C THR A 99 4.03 8.47 -9.12
N LEU A 100 2.76 8.51 -8.71
CA LEU A 100 1.94 9.73 -8.78
C LEU A 100 2.45 10.83 -7.85
N ALA A 101 2.86 10.46 -6.62
CA ALA A 101 3.49 11.38 -5.67
C ALA A 101 4.71 12.06 -6.29
N GLN A 102 5.61 11.29 -6.87
CA GLN A 102 6.81 11.79 -7.54
C GLN A 102 6.46 12.71 -8.72
N THR A 103 5.51 12.30 -9.57
CA THR A 103 5.05 13.10 -10.72
C THR A 103 4.46 14.44 -10.27
N ALA A 104 3.86 14.48 -9.09
CA ALA A 104 3.29 15.68 -8.47
C ALA A 104 4.32 16.52 -7.68
N GLY A 105 5.58 16.07 -7.60
CA GLY A 105 6.64 16.75 -6.84
C GLY A 105 6.57 16.52 -5.32
N LEU A 106 5.80 15.53 -4.86
CA LEU A 106 5.81 15.08 -3.48
C LEU A 106 7.00 14.12 -3.29
N ARG A 107 7.95 14.52 -2.44
CA ARG A 107 9.11 13.70 -2.09
C ARG A 107 8.68 12.54 -1.20
N THR A 108 9.38 11.41 -1.28
CA THR A 108 9.04 10.21 -0.50
C THR A 108 10.29 9.57 0.10
N GLY A 109 10.11 8.86 1.20
CA GLY A 109 11.17 8.08 1.83
C GLY A 109 10.63 7.10 2.85
N CYS A 110 11.49 6.19 3.32
CA CYS A 110 11.15 5.21 4.34
C CYS A 110 12.20 5.14 5.44
N ILE A 111 11.74 4.80 6.66
CA ILE A 111 12.58 4.58 7.85
C ILE A 111 12.13 3.27 8.49
N THR A 112 12.99 2.25 8.48
CA THR A 112 12.69 0.92 9.04
C THR A 112 13.77 0.42 9.97
N GLY A 113 13.40 -0.34 11.00
CA GLY A 113 14.32 -1.00 11.92
C GLY A 113 15.11 -2.15 11.27
N ARG A 114 14.59 -2.72 10.20
CA ARG A 114 15.17 -3.90 9.55
C ARG A 114 16.05 -3.54 8.35
N GLU A 115 16.95 -4.45 7.98
CA GLU A 115 17.64 -4.44 6.71
C GLU A 115 16.93 -5.38 5.74
N SER A 116 16.72 -4.96 4.50
CA SER A 116 16.07 -5.78 3.48
C SER A 116 16.56 -5.39 2.08
N ALA A 117 17.14 -6.35 1.37
CA ALA A 117 17.54 -6.18 -0.02
C ALA A 117 16.31 -6.01 -0.94
N ALA A 118 15.19 -6.68 -0.61
CA ALA A 118 13.94 -6.54 -1.34
C ALA A 118 13.37 -5.13 -1.21
N LEU A 119 13.40 -4.55 0.01
CA LEU A 119 13.02 -3.16 0.23
C LEU A 119 13.92 -2.22 -0.56
N LEU A 120 15.24 -2.37 -0.46
CA LEU A 120 16.19 -1.48 -1.14
C LEU A 120 15.91 -1.45 -2.65
N ARG A 121 15.71 -2.62 -3.26
CA ARG A 121 15.32 -2.73 -4.66
C ARG A 121 14.01 -2.01 -4.95
N ARG A 122 12.98 -2.28 -4.16
CA ARG A 122 11.65 -1.67 -4.35
C ARG A 122 11.68 -0.16 -4.18
N ALA A 123 12.36 0.35 -3.17
CA ALA A 123 12.50 1.78 -2.91
C ALA A 123 13.21 2.52 -4.07
N HIS A 124 14.23 1.91 -4.67
CA HIS A 124 14.89 2.46 -5.86
C HIS A 124 13.96 2.46 -7.09
N GLU A 125 13.20 1.39 -7.33
CA GLU A 125 12.20 1.34 -8.41
C GLU A 125 11.16 2.45 -8.26
N MET A 126 10.74 2.73 -7.03
CA MET A 126 9.80 3.80 -6.68
C MET A 126 10.48 5.16 -6.55
N LYS A 127 11.79 5.24 -6.80
CA LYS A 127 12.61 6.46 -6.73
C LYS A 127 12.43 7.22 -5.43
N MET A 128 12.35 6.51 -4.31
CA MET A 128 12.33 7.13 -3.00
C MET A 128 13.63 7.89 -2.76
N GLU A 129 13.52 9.10 -2.25
CA GLU A 129 14.69 9.96 -2.05
C GLU A 129 15.45 9.59 -0.76
N PHE A 130 14.73 9.16 0.27
CA PHE A 130 15.30 8.81 1.56
C PHE A 130 15.00 7.35 1.88
N ILE A 131 16.06 6.55 2.06
CA ILE A 131 15.95 5.13 2.38
C ILE A 131 16.84 4.88 3.60
N TYR A 132 16.22 4.75 4.78
CA TYR A 132 16.91 4.55 6.04
C TYR A 132 16.51 3.19 6.62
N MET A 133 17.44 2.25 6.56
CA MET A 133 17.31 0.90 7.13
C MET A 133 18.15 0.77 8.40
N LYS A 134 17.92 -0.28 9.20
CA LYS A 134 18.63 -0.53 10.47
C LYS A 134 18.47 0.62 11.48
N GLN A 135 17.29 1.18 11.57
CA GLN A 135 16.98 2.28 12.48
C GLN A 135 16.07 1.79 13.63
N PRO A 136 16.62 1.12 14.65
CA PRO A 136 15.82 0.66 15.80
C PRO A 136 15.20 1.84 16.57
N LEU A 137 15.88 2.98 16.55
CA LEU A 137 15.36 4.28 16.97
C LEU A 137 15.20 5.14 15.73
N LYS A 138 13.96 5.41 15.32
CA LYS A 138 13.65 6.10 14.06
C LYS A 138 13.91 7.61 14.11
N MET A 139 13.86 8.22 15.31
CA MET A 139 13.95 9.67 15.48
C MET A 139 15.25 10.29 14.93
N PRO A 140 16.47 9.74 15.17
CA PRO A 140 17.69 10.30 14.60
C PRO A 140 17.68 10.33 13.07
N ALA A 141 17.15 9.28 12.42
CA ALA A 141 17.00 9.24 10.97
C ALA A 141 16.01 10.30 10.47
N TYR A 142 14.88 10.47 11.16
CA TYR A 142 13.89 11.50 10.85
C TYR A 142 14.51 12.91 10.88
N GLU A 143 15.25 13.24 11.93
CA GLU A 143 15.93 14.55 12.09
C GLU A 143 16.98 14.77 11.00
N GLU A 144 17.74 13.74 10.67
CA GLU A 144 18.71 13.80 9.57
C GLU A 144 18.03 14.05 8.23
N ILE A 145 16.92 13.39 7.96
CA ILE A 145 16.13 13.60 6.75
C ILE A 145 15.62 15.04 6.68
N LEU A 146 15.05 15.58 7.75
CA LEU A 146 14.59 16.96 7.79
C LEU A 146 15.72 17.95 7.45
N ARG A 147 16.88 17.76 8.06
CA ARG A 147 18.05 18.59 7.81
C ARG A 147 18.51 18.50 6.35
N LYS A 148 18.60 17.30 5.78
CA LYS A 148 18.96 17.08 4.37
C LYS A 148 17.90 17.64 3.40
N ALA A 149 16.64 17.49 3.76
CA ALA A 149 15.52 17.97 2.96
C ALA A 149 15.35 19.49 3.00
N GLY A 150 15.87 20.16 4.03
CA GLY A 150 15.62 21.57 4.29
C GLY A 150 14.16 21.85 4.65
N LEU A 151 13.51 20.92 5.38
CA LEU A 151 12.09 21.00 5.73
C LEU A 151 11.91 21.06 7.25
N SER A 152 10.80 21.68 7.68
CA SER A 152 10.31 21.62 9.05
C SER A 152 9.31 20.48 9.21
N ASP A 153 9.06 20.04 10.45
CA ASP A 153 8.08 19.02 10.81
C ASP A 153 6.71 19.25 10.13
N SER A 154 6.26 20.51 10.07
CA SER A 154 4.96 20.89 9.48
C SER A 154 4.80 20.56 7.98
N ALA A 155 5.91 20.35 7.27
CA ALA A 155 5.91 20.00 5.85
C ALA A 155 6.06 18.49 5.59
N VAL A 156 6.10 17.67 6.65
CA VAL A 156 6.29 16.22 6.57
C VAL A 156 5.00 15.51 6.98
N ALA A 157 4.59 14.50 6.21
CA ALA A 157 3.67 13.48 6.64
C ALA A 157 4.44 12.22 7.05
N TYR A 158 3.98 11.54 8.08
CA TYR A 158 4.49 10.24 8.47
C TYR A 158 3.35 9.22 8.53
N ILE A 159 3.54 8.06 7.88
CA ILE A 159 2.61 6.94 7.93
C ILE A 159 3.27 5.75 8.62
N GLY A 160 2.57 5.14 9.57
CA GLY A 160 3.06 4.01 10.36
C GLY A 160 1.93 3.14 10.92
N ASP A 161 2.33 2.07 11.60
CA ASP A 161 1.42 1.03 12.09
C ASP A 161 1.66 0.62 13.55
N ASP A 162 2.89 0.80 14.10
CA ASP A 162 3.24 0.28 15.41
C ASP A 162 3.96 1.32 16.29
N LEU A 163 4.14 1.00 17.56
CA LEU A 163 4.63 1.88 18.62
C LEU A 163 5.91 2.66 18.28
N PRO A 164 6.91 2.09 17.56
CA PRO A 164 8.10 2.84 17.16
C PRO A 164 7.86 4.06 16.26
N ASP A 165 6.67 4.16 15.66
CA ASP A 165 6.27 5.24 14.76
C ASP A 165 5.71 6.45 15.50
N ILE A 166 5.14 6.23 16.69
CA ILE A 166 4.46 7.27 17.46
C ILE A 166 5.32 8.52 17.65
N PRO A 167 6.62 8.44 18.03
CA PRO A 167 7.43 9.63 18.20
C PRO A 167 7.53 10.50 16.93
N LEU A 168 7.59 9.86 15.75
CA LEU A 168 7.67 10.57 14.48
C LEU A 168 6.31 11.17 14.11
N MET A 169 5.24 10.42 14.33
CA MET A 169 3.87 10.87 14.10
C MET A 169 3.51 12.10 14.93
N GLN A 170 3.94 12.13 16.19
CA GLN A 170 3.71 13.27 17.08
C GLN A 170 4.44 14.55 16.62
N ARG A 171 5.54 14.43 15.89
CA ARG A 171 6.28 15.56 15.34
C ARG A 171 5.82 15.99 13.96
N ALA A 172 5.40 15.02 13.13
CA ALA A 172 5.02 15.29 11.75
C ALA A 172 3.84 16.26 11.62
N GLY A 173 3.85 17.06 10.56
CA GLY A 173 2.76 17.96 10.21
C GLY A 173 1.46 17.23 9.89
N LEU A 174 1.54 15.97 9.46
CA LEU A 174 0.41 15.08 9.21
C LEU A 174 0.79 13.65 9.65
N ALA A 175 0.12 13.15 10.67
CA ALA A 175 0.26 11.79 11.14
C ALA A 175 -0.82 10.89 10.51
N VAL A 176 -0.40 9.79 9.88
CA VAL A 176 -1.31 8.83 9.23
C VAL A 176 -1.08 7.45 9.83
N ALA A 177 -2.15 6.79 10.28
CA ALA A 177 -2.14 5.37 10.66
C ALA A 177 -2.70 4.53 9.52
N VAL A 178 -2.13 3.36 9.27
CA VAL A 178 -2.76 2.37 8.38
C VAL A 178 -4.01 1.77 9.03
N GLY A 179 -4.92 1.20 8.23
CA GLY A 179 -6.24 0.75 8.69
C GLY A 179 -6.20 -0.32 9.79
N ASP A 180 -5.17 -1.14 9.82
CA ASP A 180 -4.91 -2.21 10.80
C ASP A 180 -3.80 -1.89 11.81
N ALA A 181 -3.31 -0.64 11.84
CA ALA A 181 -2.38 -0.19 12.87
C ALA A 181 -2.89 -0.47 14.30
N VAL A 182 -1.96 -0.61 15.24
CA VAL A 182 -2.32 -0.81 16.65
C VAL A 182 -3.11 0.39 17.21
N PRO A 183 -3.96 0.17 18.23
CA PRO A 183 -4.85 1.22 18.75
C PRO A 183 -4.12 2.50 19.16
N GLU A 184 -2.94 2.39 19.73
CA GLU A 184 -2.12 3.52 20.20
C GLU A 184 -1.64 4.40 19.04
N VAL A 185 -1.29 3.80 17.90
CA VAL A 185 -0.91 4.52 16.67
C VAL A 185 -2.11 5.23 16.07
N LYS A 186 -3.28 4.56 16.01
CA LYS A 186 -4.53 5.18 15.57
C LYS A 186 -4.92 6.38 16.44
N ALA A 187 -4.70 6.28 17.75
CA ALA A 187 -4.97 7.38 18.68
C ALA A 187 -4.01 8.58 18.49
N ALA A 188 -2.80 8.34 17.99
CA ALA A 188 -1.81 9.38 17.71
C ALA A 188 -1.96 9.99 16.29
N ALA A 189 -2.79 9.40 15.44
CA ALA A 189 -2.93 9.81 14.04
C ALA A 189 -3.97 10.93 13.86
N ASP A 190 -3.70 11.78 12.86
CA ASP A 190 -4.69 12.75 12.33
C ASP A 190 -5.66 12.11 11.35
N TYR A 191 -5.21 11.04 10.70
CA TYR A 191 -5.98 10.28 9.73
C TYR A 191 -5.63 8.78 9.84
N THR A 192 -6.64 7.94 9.88
CA THR A 192 -6.49 6.48 9.76
C THR A 192 -7.01 6.07 8.38
N THR A 193 -6.21 5.34 7.60
CA THR A 193 -6.63 4.86 6.29
C THR A 193 -7.74 3.80 6.43
N LYS A 194 -8.57 3.66 5.42
CA LYS A 194 -9.51 2.54 5.30
C LYS A 194 -8.81 1.29 4.78
N ALA A 195 -7.86 1.51 3.87
CA ALA A 195 -7.02 0.47 3.35
C ALA A 195 -6.07 -0.05 4.43
N LEU A 196 -5.79 -1.36 4.39
CA LEU A 196 -4.88 -2.03 5.32
C LEU A 196 -3.43 -1.90 4.84
N ALA A 197 -2.50 -2.16 5.75
CA ALA A 197 -1.07 -2.24 5.46
C ALA A 197 -0.78 -3.21 4.29
N GLY A 198 0.06 -2.81 3.34
CA GLY A 198 0.37 -3.61 2.16
C GLY A 198 -0.81 -3.87 1.23
N HIS A 199 -1.92 -3.13 1.38
CA HIS A 199 -3.13 -3.26 0.55
C HIS A 199 -3.73 -1.89 0.17
N GLY A 200 -2.87 -0.94 -0.19
CA GLY A 200 -3.28 0.37 -0.67
C GLY A 200 -3.32 1.47 0.38
N ALA A 201 -2.84 1.25 1.61
CA ALA A 201 -2.81 2.28 2.65
C ALA A 201 -1.90 3.47 2.29
N VAL A 202 -0.71 3.20 1.74
CA VAL A 202 0.20 4.25 1.27
C VAL A 202 -0.43 5.01 0.10
N ARG A 203 -1.10 4.31 -0.82
CA ARG A 203 -1.85 4.92 -1.91
C ARG A 203 -2.93 5.86 -1.40
N GLU A 204 -3.71 5.47 -0.40
CA GLU A 204 -4.77 6.28 0.18
C GLU A 204 -4.21 7.56 0.83
N ALA A 205 -3.09 7.45 1.57
CA ALA A 205 -2.40 8.59 2.17
C ALA A 205 -1.92 9.60 1.10
N ILE A 206 -1.33 9.11 0.01
CA ILE A 206 -0.89 9.94 -1.12
C ILE A 206 -2.09 10.62 -1.78
N GLU A 207 -3.19 9.91 -2.00
CA GLU A 207 -4.42 10.49 -2.54
C GLU A 207 -4.96 11.62 -1.66
N LEU A 208 -4.98 11.42 -0.33
CA LEU A 208 -5.37 12.46 0.61
C LEU A 208 -4.54 13.74 0.41
N ILE A 209 -3.21 13.60 0.33
CA ILE A 209 -2.30 14.72 0.14
C ILE A 209 -2.54 15.39 -1.22
N LEU A 210 -2.56 14.64 -2.32
CA LEU A 210 -2.69 15.19 -3.66
C LEU A 210 -4.08 15.83 -3.90
N LYS A 211 -5.15 15.21 -3.38
CA LYS A 211 -6.51 15.80 -3.41
C LYS A 211 -6.56 17.09 -2.60
N SER A 212 -5.92 17.14 -1.44
CA SER A 212 -5.86 18.36 -0.61
C SER A 212 -5.06 19.49 -1.27
N LYS A 213 -4.08 19.15 -2.11
CA LYS A 213 -3.31 20.11 -2.93
C LYS A 213 -4.04 20.53 -4.21
N GLY A 214 -5.17 19.93 -4.56
CA GLY A 214 -5.85 20.17 -5.84
C GLY A 214 -5.09 19.60 -7.05
N LEU A 215 -4.18 18.65 -6.85
CA LEU A 215 -3.36 18.07 -7.91
C LEU A 215 -3.91 16.75 -8.46
N TRP A 216 -4.93 16.16 -7.80
CA TRP A 216 -5.40 14.84 -8.13
C TRP A 216 -5.93 14.70 -9.56
N ASP A 217 -6.78 15.62 -9.99
CA ASP A 217 -7.38 15.58 -11.33
C ASP A 217 -6.30 15.70 -12.41
N THR A 218 -5.31 16.56 -12.21
CA THR A 218 -4.14 16.65 -13.10
C THR A 218 -3.37 15.33 -13.19
N MET A 219 -3.26 14.58 -12.09
CA MET A 219 -2.59 13.27 -12.11
C MET A 219 -3.43 12.23 -12.86
N ILE A 220 -4.74 12.26 -12.74
CA ILE A 220 -5.65 11.40 -13.52
C ILE A 220 -5.52 11.69 -15.00
N ASP A 221 -5.50 12.96 -15.41
CA ASP A 221 -5.39 13.34 -16.81
C ASP A 221 -4.05 12.91 -17.42
N LYS A 222 -2.95 13.08 -16.68
CA LYS A 222 -1.63 12.58 -17.10
C LYS A 222 -1.56 11.06 -17.23
N ALA A 223 -2.30 10.31 -16.42
CA ALA A 223 -2.34 8.85 -16.49
C ALA A 223 -3.19 8.33 -17.67
N ARG A 224 -4.02 9.18 -18.29
CA ARG A 224 -4.84 8.86 -19.46
C ARG A 224 -4.17 9.20 -20.79
N ALA A 225 -3.11 9.99 -20.76
CA ALA A 225 -2.35 10.43 -21.94
C ALA A 225 -1.26 9.41 -22.32
#